data_cc6113a571a909409926cc2e0bf64c92
#
_entry.id   cc6113a571a909409926cc2e0bf64c92
#
_cell.length_a   1.000
_cell.length_b   1.000
_cell.length_c   1.000
_cell.angle_alpha   90.00
_cell.angle_beta   90.00
_cell.angle_gamma   90.00
#
_symmetry.space_group_name_H-M   'P 1'
#
loop_
_entity.id
_entity.type
_entity.pdbx_description
1 polymer ?
#
loop_
_entity_poly.entity_id
_entity_poly.type
_entity_poly.pdbx_seq_one_letter_code
_entity_poly.pdbx_strand_id
1 'polypeptide(L)'
;MNTGGILSPHDAWLMIRGLRTLPLRLKQSTASTHWLLEQLEKHPKVERIHYPLHPSHPQFKLAQKQMTGAGGLFSLTLKVHTPEEIDKFCNALQHFLIACSWGGHESLVFPVAGLCDSANYSTSPHPWNMVRFYIGLEEKEYLLHDIEQALTQLK
;
A
#
# COMPACT_ATOMS: atom_id res chain seq x y z
N MET A 1 0.31 -31.73 26.41
CA MET A 1 1.14 -30.52 26.41
C MET A 1 0.40 -29.46 25.60
N ASN A 2 -0.14 -28.43 26.26
CA ASN A 2 -0.90 -27.37 25.56
C ASN A 2 0.09 -26.33 25.02
N THR A 3 0.17 -26.21 23.72
CA THR A 3 1.12 -25.30 23.02
C THR A 3 0.65 -23.85 22.96
N GLY A 4 -0.45 -23.49 23.63
CA GLY A 4 -0.98 -22.13 23.65
C GLY A 4 -1.70 -21.67 22.36
N GLY A 5 -1.78 -22.54 21.35
CA GLY A 5 -2.43 -22.24 20.06
C GLY A 5 -3.97 -22.33 20.09
N ILE A 6 -4.60 -22.01 21.23
CA ILE A 6 -6.05 -22.04 21.39
C ILE A 6 -6.60 -20.61 21.36
N LEU A 7 -7.55 -20.36 20.43
CA LEU A 7 -8.28 -19.11 20.36
C LEU A 7 -9.27 -19.00 21.51
N SER A 8 -9.28 -17.89 22.23
CA SER A 8 -10.27 -17.67 23.29
C SER A 8 -11.69 -17.49 22.72
N PRO A 9 -12.74 -17.79 23.46
CA PRO A 9 -14.11 -17.55 22.99
C PRO A 9 -14.39 -16.08 22.65
N HIS A 10 -13.78 -15.14 23.37
CA HIS A 10 -13.90 -13.72 23.11
C HIS A 10 -13.22 -13.33 21.78
N ASP A 11 -12.01 -13.81 21.54
CA ASP A 11 -11.27 -13.54 20.29
C ASP A 11 -11.99 -14.18 19.10
N ALA A 12 -12.53 -15.40 19.26
CA ALA A 12 -13.33 -16.04 18.24
C ALA A 12 -14.58 -15.22 17.88
N TRP A 13 -15.27 -14.67 18.88
CA TRP A 13 -16.41 -13.79 18.66
C TRP A 13 -16.02 -12.50 17.92
N LEU A 14 -14.91 -11.85 18.29
CA LEU A 14 -14.38 -10.67 17.58
C LEU A 14 -14.03 -10.98 16.12
N MET A 15 -13.40 -12.13 15.86
CA MET A 15 -13.10 -12.58 14.49
C MET A 15 -14.38 -12.80 13.67
N ILE A 16 -15.38 -13.48 14.21
CA ILE A 16 -16.66 -13.69 13.53
C ILE A 16 -17.33 -12.34 13.24
N ARG A 17 -17.29 -11.41 14.19
CA ARG A 17 -17.82 -10.07 14.00
C ARG A 17 -17.08 -9.33 12.86
N GLY A 18 -15.75 -9.40 12.80
CA GLY A 18 -14.94 -8.81 11.74
C GLY A 18 -15.21 -9.40 10.36
N LEU A 19 -15.40 -10.72 10.28
CA LEU A 19 -15.69 -11.43 9.02
C LEU A 19 -17.02 -11.00 8.40
N ARG A 20 -18.02 -10.62 9.18
CA ARG A 20 -19.33 -10.18 8.66
C ARG A 20 -19.25 -8.96 7.75
N THR A 21 -18.27 -8.07 7.96
CA THR A 21 -18.08 -6.87 7.15
C THR A 21 -16.87 -6.95 6.21
N LEU A 22 -16.12 -8.05 6.22
CA LEU A 22 -14.92 -8.24 5.40
C LEU A 22 -15.18 -8.02 3.90
N PRO A 23 -16.23 -8.59 3.29
CA PRO A 23 -16.48 -8.38 1.85
C PRO A 23 -16.71 -6.91 1.49
N LEU A 24 -17.40 -6.14 2.35
CA LEU A 24 -17.66 -4.72 2.14
C LEU A 24 -16.34 -3.92 2.20
N ARG A 25 -15.51 -4.18 3.20
CA ARG A 25 -14.22 -3.52 3.38
C ARG A 25 -13.26 -3.82 2.23
N LEU A 26 -13.14 -5.09 1.83
CA LEU A 26 -12.31 -5.48 0.69
C LEU A 26 -12.78 -4.86 -0.61
N LYS A 27 -14.10 -4.82 -0.85
CA LYS A 27 -14.67 -4.20 -2.05
C LYS A 27 -14.34 -2.71 -2.10
N GLN A 28 -14.52 -1.99 -0.99
CA GLN A 28 -14.24 -0.55 -0.91
C GLN A 28 -12.75 -0.28 -1.14
N SER A 29 -11.87 -0.90 -0.36
CA SER A 29 -10.42 -0.73 -0.48
C SER A 29 -9.91 -1.06 -1.89
N THR A 30 -10.36 -2.17 -2.48
CA THR A 30 -9.99 -2.55 -3.85
C THR A 30 -10.47 -1.54 -4.89
N ALA A 31 -11.71 -1.07 -4.79
CA ALA A 31 -12.27 -0.10 -5.73
C ALA A 31 -11.52 1.25 -5.65
N SER A 32 -11.26 1.73 -4.44
CA SER A 32 -10.46 2.96 -4.22
C SER A 32 -9.04 2.81 -4.78
N THR A 33 -8.41 1.65 -4.58
CA THR A 33 -7.07 1.36 -5.11
C THR A 33 -7.05 1.41 -6.63
N HIS A 34 -7.96 0.72 -7.32
CA HIS A 34 -8.00 0.73 -8.79
C HIS A 34 -8.17 2.15 -9.33
N TRP A 35 -9.09 2.91 -8.75
CA TRP A 35 -9.31 4.29 -9.15
C TRP A 35 -8.07 5.18 -8.93
N LEU A 36 -7.40 5.06 -7.78
CA LEU A 36 -6.15 5.78 -7.49
C LEU A 36 -5.04 5.43 -8.49
N LEU A 37 -4.88 4.16 -8.83
CA LEU A 37 -3.87 3.71 -9.79
C LEU A 37 -4.11 4.31 -11.18
N GLU A 38 -5.37 4.42 -11.63
CA GLU A 38 -5.74 5.07 -12.90
C GLU A 38 -5.35 6.56 -12.92
N GLN A 39 -5.48 7.28 -11.78
CA GLN A 39 -5.09 8.68 -11.68
C GLN A 39 -3.56 8.85 -11.65
N LEU A 40 -2.87 7.96 -10.93
CA LEU A 40 -1.43 8.06 -10.69
C LEU A 40 -0.58 7.51 -11.85
N GLU A 41 -1.15 6.68 -12.73
CA GLU A 41 -0.40 6.02 -13.82
C GLU A 41 0.33 7.03 -14.72
N LYS A 42 -0.27 8.19 -14.97
CA LYS A 42 0.29 9.24 -15.85
C LYS A 42 0.97 10.36 -15.10
N HIS A 43 1.08 10.25 -13.78
CA HIS A 43 1.67 11.33 -12.98
C HIS A 43 3.19 11.45 -13.26
N PRO A 44 3.72 12.66 -13.56
CA PRO A 44 5.10 12.83 -14.02
C PRO A 44 6.16 12.35 -13.01
N LYS A 45 5.85 12.37 -11.71
CA LYS A 45 6.75 11.92 -10.63
C LYS A 45 6.67 10.41 -10.35
N VAL A 46 5.70 9.69 -10.94
CA VAL A 46 5.59 8.23 -10.83
C VAL A 46 6.40 7.59 -11.96
N GLU A 47 7.35 6.75 -11.61
CA GLU A 47 8.16 5.98 -12.55
C GLU A 47 7.46 4.65 -12.88
N ARG A 48 6.96 3.97 -11.85
CA ARG A 48 6.36 2.64 -12.00
C ARG A 48 5.33 2.34 -10.93
N ILE A 49 4.27 1.65 -11.35
CA ILE A 49 3.25 1.06 -10.46
C ILE A 49 3.55 -0.43 -10.28
N HIS A 50 3.53 -0.89 -9.03
CA HIS A 50 3.66 -2.31 -8.67
C HIS A 50 2.34 -2.78 -8.05
N TYR A 51 1.49 -3.36 -8.87
CA TYR A 51 0.21 -3.96 -8.48
C TYR A 51 -0.08 -5.16 -9.36
N PRO A 52 -0.39 -6.35 -8.81
CA PRO A 52 -0.50 -7.58 -9.59
C PRO A 52 -1.50 -7.52 -10.74
N LEU A 53 -2.62 -6.80 -10.56
CA LEU A 53 -3.66 -6.63 -11.57
C LEU A 53 -3.53 -5.32 -12.37
N HIS A 54 -2.36 -4.65 -12.35
CA HIS A 54 -2.05 -3.53 -13.22
C HIS A 54 -1.41 -4.06 -14.53
N PRO A 55 -1.81 -3.56 -15.74
CA PRO A 55 -1.34 -4.07 -17.04
C PRO A 55 0.18 -4.05 -17.21
N SER A 56 0.89 -3.12 -16.57
CA SER A 56 2.37 -3.03 -16.61
C SER A 56 3.09 -4.07 -15.74
N HIS A 57 2.35 -4.85 -14.90
CA HIS A 57 2.99 -5.83 -14.03
C HIS A 57 3.53 -7.02 -14.85
N PRO A 58 4.78 -7.48 -14.63
CA PRO A 58 5.38 -8.56 -15.42
C PRO A 58 4.57 -9.86 -15.41
N GLN A 59 3.88 -10.14 -14.33
CA GLN A 59 3.05 -11.34 -14.15
C GLN A 59 1.55 -11.05 -14.24
N PHE A 60 1.14 -9.97 -14.91
CA PHE A 60 -0.27 -9.57 -15.02
C PHE A 60 -1.19 -10.70 -15.51
N LYS A 61 -0.80 -11.40 -16.60
CA LYS A 61 -1.58 -12.52 -17.14
C LYS A 61 -1.72 -13.68 -16.15
N LEU A 62 -0.68 -13.95 -15.37
CA LEU A 62 -0.70 -14.98 -14.34
C LEU A 62 -1.63 -14.55 -13.18
N ALA A 63 -1.53 -13.29 -12.74
CA ALA A 63 -2.40 -12.74 -11.72
C ALA A 63 -3.88 -12.82 -12.13
N GLN A 64 -4.22 -12.41 -13.36
CA GLN A 64 -5.59 -12.54 -13.89
C GLN A 64 -6.12 -13.99 -13.89
N LYS A 65 -5.25 -14.97 -14.11
CA LYS A 65 -5.63 -16.38 -14.10
C LYS A 65 -5.85 -16.94 -12.70
N GLN A 66 -5.08 -16.46 -11.72
CA GLN A 66 -5.03 -17.06 -10.37
C GLN A 66 -5.77 -16.25 -9.30
N MET A 67 -6.02 -14.96 -9.54
CA MET A 67 -6.55 -14.03 -8.53
C MET A 67 -7.87 -13.44 -9.00
N THR A 68 -8.83 -13.35 -8.10
CA THR A 68 -10.11 -12.65 -8.32
C THR A 68 -10.05 -11.18 -7.93
N GLY A 69 -8.98 -10.76 -7.25
CA GLY A 69 -8.70 -9.39 -6.81
C GLY A 69 -7.35 -9.34 -6.09
N ALA A 70 -6.77 -8.16 -5.94
CA ALA A 70 -5.46 -7.96 -5.29
C ALA A 70 -5.52 -7.02 -4.07
N GLY A 71 -6.73 -6.60 -3.66
CA GLY A 71 -6.93 -5.77 -2.48
C GLY A 71 -6.35 -4.36 -2.60
N GLY A 72 -6.09 -3.75 -1.44
CA GLY A 72 -5.68 -2.35 -1.31
C GLY A 72 -4.17 -2.09 -1.23
N LEU A 73 -3.32 -3.11 -1.43
CA LEU A 73 -1.87 -2.98 -1.28
C LEU A 73 -1.19 -2.81 -2.64
N PHE A 74 -0.46 -1.71 -2.84
CA PHE A 74 0.37 -1.47 -4.01
C PHE A 74 1.65 -0.72 -3.65
N SER A 75 2.57 -0.60 -4.59
CA SER A 75 3.75 0.25 -4.42
C SER A 75 3.96 1.12 -5.64
N LEU A 76 4.54 2.29 -5.41
CA LEU A 76 5.04 3.20 -6.44
C LEU A 76 6.56 3.25 -6.39
N THR A 77 7.22 3.18 -7.52
CA THR A 77 8.59 3.71 -7.67
C THR A 77 8.46 5.17 -8.09
N LEU A 78 9.07 6.08 -7.34
CA LEU A 78 9.01 7.51 -7.59
C LEU A 78 10.28 7.99 -8.31
N LYS A 79 10.13 9.00 -9.17
CA LYS A 79 11.24 9.66 -9.85
C LYS A 79 11.86 10.68 -8.90
N VAL A 80 12.78 10.24 -8.08
CA VAL A 80 13.52 11.03 -7.08
C VAL A 80 14.98 10.67 -7.14
N HIS A 81 15.82 11.58 -6.67
CA HIS A 81 17.29 11.47 -6.78
C HIS A 81 17.95 11.10 -5.45
N THR A 82 17.29 11.33 -4.32
CA THR A 82 17.85 11.08 -2.99
C THR A 82 16.81 10.48 -2.03
N PRO A 83 17.26 9.71 -1.02
CA PRO A 83 16.35 9.17 0.01
C PRO A 83 15.60 10.27 0.79
N GLU A 84 16.22 11.43 0.99
CA GLU A 84 15.61 12.56 1.70
C GLU A 84 14.40 13.14 0.96
N GLU A 85 14.31 12.96 -0.35
CA GLU A 85 13.12 13.32 -1.12
C GLU A 85 11.95 12.36 -0.79
N ILE A 86 12.22 11.07 -0.59
CA ILE A 86 11.22 10.10 -0.10
C ILE A 86 10.74 10.47 1.29
N ASP A 87 11.65 10.86 2.19
CA ASP A 87 11.28 11.30 3.54
C ASP A 87 10.40 12.55 3.50
N LYS A 88 10.74 13.54 2.68
CA LYS A 88 9.90 14.73 2.48
C LYS A 88 8.52 14.38 1.96
N PHE A 89 8.44 13.51 0.97
CA PHE A 89 7.17 13.03 0.43
C PHE A 89 6.32 12.36 1.51
N CYS A 90 6.88 11.36 2.21
CA CYS A 90 6.14 10.62 3.24
C CYS A 90 5.72 11.49 4.43
N ASN A 91 6.57 12.43 4.84
CA ASN A 91 6.24 13.37 5.93
C ASN A 91 5.24 14.46 5.52
N ALA A 92 5.04 14.71 4.23
CA ALA A 92 4.04 15.63 3.73
C ALA A 92 2.63 15.02 3.66
N LEU A 93 2.50 13.70 3.68
CA LEU A 93 1.21 13.02 3.73
C LEU A 93 0.49 13.32 5.04
N GLN A 94 -0.80 13.66 4.97
CA GLN A 94 -1.63 14.08 6.10
C GLN A 94 -2.61 13.00 6.55
N HIS A 95 -3.00 12.10 5.63
CA HIS A 95 -4.00 11.06 5.85
C HIS A 95 -3.42 9.65 5.89
N PHE A 96 -2.22 9.46 5.32
CA PHE A 96 -1.52 8.19 5.39
C PHE A 96 -0.64 8.11 6.62
N LEU A 97 -0.85 7.10 7.46
CA LEU A 97 0.02 6.84 8.60
C LEU A 97 1.25 6.04 8.16
N ILE A 98 2.43 6.41 8.67
CA ILE A 98 3.66 5.66 8.40
C ILE A 98 3.68 4.38 9.25
N ALA A 99 3.44 3.24 8.62
CA ALA A 99 3.43 1.94 9.30
C ALA A 99 3.69 0.77 8.34
N CYS A 100 4.26 -0.31 8.86
CA CYS A 100 4.52 -1.53 8.08
C CYS A 100 3.31 -2.48 7.97
N SER A 101 2.18 -2.19 8.61
CA SER A 101 0.96 -2.98 8.59
C SER A 101 0.16 -2.81 7.29
N TRP A 102 -0.95 -3.51 7.18
CA TRP A 102 -1.96 -3.42 6.11
C TRP A 102 -3.23 -4.19 6.51
N GLY A 103 -4.34 -3.98 5.79
CA GLY A 103 -5.59 -4.72 5.99
C GLY A 103 -6.55 -4.11 7.02
N GLY A 104 -6.20 -2.99 7.63
CA GLY A 104 -7.04 -2.21 8.55
C GLY A 104 -8.08 -1.34 7.83
N HIS A 105 -8.65 -0.41 8.56
CA HIS A 105 -9.57 0.60 8.01
C HIS A 105 -8.82 1.87 7.59
N GLU A 106 -7.64 2.09 8.17
CA GLU A 106 -6.75 3.22 7.92
C GLU A 106 -5.85 3.01 6.70
N SER A 107 -5.60 4.07 5.94
CA SER A 107 -4.62 4.08 4.86
C SER A 107 -3.20 4.25 5.41
N LEU A 108 -2.27 3.45 4.90
CA LEU A 108 -0.90 3.38 5.39
C LEU A 108 0.11 3.60 4.27
N VAL A 109 1.27 4.16 4.65
CA VAL A 109 2.43 4.31 3.78
C VAL A 109 3.68 3.71 4.44
N PHE A 110 4.54 3.09 3.64
CA PHE A 110 5.82 2.55 4.09
C PHE A 110 6.90 2.80 3.05
N PRO A 111 7.87 3.73 3.32
CA PRO A 111 9.00 3.98 2.43
C PRO A 111 10.06 2.89 2.56
N VAL A 112 10.52 2.34 1.43
CA VAL A 112 11.66 1.40 1.42
C VAL A 112 12.96 2.11 1.82
N ALA A 113 13.08 3.41 1.57
CA ALA A 113 14.21 4.25 1.99
C ALA A 113 14.52 4.09 3.49
N GLY A 114 13.51 3.95 4.36
CA GLY A 114 13.69 3.73 5.79
C GLY A 114 14.40 2.42 6.18
N LEU A 115 14.65 1.52 5.22
CA LEU A 115 15.38 0.27 5.42
C LEU A 115 16.83 0.34 4.91
N CYS A 116 17.24 1.43 4.25
CA CYS A 116 18.53 1.51 3.56
C CYS A 116 19.74 1.30 4.48
N ASP A 117 19.62 1.70 5.74
CA ASP A 117 20.69 1.55 6.76
C ASP A 117 20.72 0.16 7.40
N SER A 118 19.78 -0.72 7.04
CA SER A 118 19.78 -2.09 7.59
C SER A 118 20.87 -2.94 6.92
N ALA A 119 21.52 -3.79 7.71
CA ALA A 119 22.61 -4.66 7.25
C ALA A 119 22.22 -5.56 6.06
N ASN A 120 20.94 -5.88 5.92
CA ASN A 120 20.42 -6.78 4.88
C ASN A 120 19.85 -6.04 3.65
N TYR A 121 19.87 -4.71 3.62
CA TYR A 121 19.28 -3.96 2.52
C TYR A 121 19.99 -4.22 1.19
N SER A 122 21.31 -4.41 1.18
CA SER A 122 22.08 -4.69 -0.05
C SER A 122 21.61 -5.92 -0.82
N THR A 123 20.89 -6.84 -0.17
CA THR A 123 20.29 -8.03 -0.78
C THR A 123 18.80 -7.85 -1.11
N SER A 124 18.22 -6.68 -0.82
CA SER A 124 16.81 -6.39 -1.09
C SER A 124 16.55 -6.29 -2.60
N PRO A 125 15.50 -6.94 -3.11
CA PRO A 125 15.08 -6.76 -4.50
C PRO A 125 14.32 -5.44 -4.73
N HIS A 126 14.05 -4.67 -3.67
CA HIS A 126 13.25 -3.45 -3.73
C HIS A 126 14.14 -2.22 -3.75
N PRO A 127 13.99 -1.32 -4.74
CA PRO A 127 14.77 -0.08 -4.80
C PRO A 127 14.35 0.87 -3.68
N TRP A 128 15.29 1.70 -3.21
CA TRP A 128 15.08 2.64 -2.12
C TRP A 128 13.99 3.70 -2.43
N ASN A 129 13.80 4.06 -3.70
CA ASN A 129 12.78 5.00 -4.15
C ASN A 129 11.38 4.38 -4.31
N MET A 130 11.19 3.17 -3.79
CA MET A 130 9.89 2.53 -3.73
C MET A 130 9.16 2.92 -2.45
N VAL A 131 7.88 3.27 -2.59
CA VAL A 131 6.97 3.55 -1.49
C VAL A 131 5.77 2.63 -1.59
N ARG A 132 5.50 1.87 -0.54
CA ARG A 132 4.34 0.98 -0.45
C ARG A 132 3.17 1.71 0.17
N PHE A 133 2.00 1.58 -0.44
CA PHE A 133 0.73 2.09 0.05
C PHE A 133 -0.21 0.94 0.40
N TYR A 134 -0.99 1.12 1.44
CA TYR A 134 -2.20 0.37 1.69
C TYR A 134 -3.38 1.36 1.75
N ILE A 135 -4.44 1.04 1.02
CA ILE A 135 -5.65 1.87 0.93
C ILE A 135 -6.70 1.31 1.86
N GLY A 136 -7.09 2.12 2.83
CA GLY A 136 -8.12 1.81 3.81
C GLY A 136 -9.54 2.07 3.27
N LEU A 137 -10.38 2.69 4.11
CA LEU A 137 -11.78 2.94 3.83
C LEU A 137 -12.13 4.42 3.66
N GLU A 138 -11.13 5.28 3.69
CA GLU A 138 -11.29 6.72 3.50
C GLU A 138 -11.78 7.03 2.06
N GLU A 139 -12.36 8.20 1.88
CA GLU A 139 -12.80 8.69 0.56
C GLU A 139 -11.60 8.79 -0.39
N LYS A 140 -11.70 8.15 -1.54
CA LYS A 140 -10.60 8.00 -2.51
C LYS A 140 -10.09 9.33 -3.05
N GLU A 141 -10.97 10.32 -3.17
CA GLU A 141 -10.64 11.69 -3.61
C GLU A 141 -9.76 12.40 -2.58
N TYR A 142 -10.01 12.15 -1.30
CA TYR A 142 -9.19 12.65 -0.19
C TYR A 142 -7.78 12.06 -0.24
N LEU A 143 -7.69 10.75 -0.45
CA LEU A 143 -6.41 10.05 -0.55
C LEU A 143 -5.61 10.49 -1.79
N LEU A 144 -6.28 10.70 -2.94
CA LEU A 144 -5.61 11.22 -4.13
C LEU A 144 -5.03 12.61 -3.88
N HIS A 145 -5.84 13.51 -3.33
CA HIS A 145 -5.39 14.87 -3.02
C HIS A 145 -4.18 14.87 -2.08
N ASP A 146 -4.19 13.99 -1.08
CA ASP A 146 -3.07 13.84 -0.15
C ASP A 146 -1.79 13.35 -0.84
N ILE A 147 -1.89 12.36 -1.72
CA ILE A 147 -0.75 11.90 -2.51
C ILE A 147 -0.25 13.01 -3.45
N GLU A 148 -1.14 13.68 -4.18
CA GLU A 148 -0.78 14.72 -5.15
C GLU A 148 -0.10 15.91 -4.47
N GLN A 149 -0.63 16.41 -3.33
CA GLN A 149 0.01 17.51 -2.61
C GLN A 149 1.39 17.11 -2.07
N ALA A 150 1.56 15.86 -1.61
CA ALA A 150 2.86 15.36 -1.17
C ALA A 150 3.85 15.22 -2.33
N LEU A 151 3.40 14.80 -3.52
CA LEU A 151 4.24 14.74 -4.74
C LEU A 151 4.74 16.12 -5.18
N THR A 152 4.06 17.23 -4.83
CA THR A 152 4.57 18.58 -5.10
C THR A 152 5.85 18.92 -4.34
N GLN A 153 6.14 18.22 -3.24
CA GLN A 153 7.37 18.41 -2.45
C GLN A 153 8.62 17.83 -3.13
N LEU A 154 8.41 17.00 -4.15
CA LEU A 154 9.50 16.43 -4.95
C LEU A 154 9.93 17.41 -6.05
N LYS A 155 11.24 17.49 -6.28
CA LYS A 155 11.83 18.35 -7.32
C LYS A 155 11.79 17.72 -8.71
#